data_896009dc1083b0acc31ebfe896774959
#
_entry.id   896009dc1083b0acc31ebfe896774959
#
_cell.length_a   1.000
_cell.length_b   1.000
_cell.length_c   1.000
_cell.angle_alpha   90.00
_cell.angle_beta   90.00
_cell.angle_gamma   90.00
#
_symmetry.space_group_name_H-M   'P 1'
#
loop_
_entity.id
_entity.type
_entity.pdbx_description
1 polymer ?
#
loop_
_entity_poly.entity_id
_entity_poly.type
_entity_poly.pdbx_seq_one_letter_code
_entity_poly.pdbx_strand_id
1 'polypeptide(L)' 'MKLYINANRAGYAPDQIRSTMTVGELIAALGAFDEDTPVYLKHDGGYTYGGITWDDLEEGSEIE' A
#
# COMPACT_ATOMS: atom_id res chain seq x y z
N MET A 1 3.09 17.71 6.01
CA MET A 1 2.73 16.36 6.49
C MET A 1 3.09 15.33 5.45
N LYS A 2 3.41 14.14 5.88
CA LYS A 2 3.72 13.01 5.00
C LYS A 2 2.93 11.80 5.48
N LEU A 3 2.49 10.96 4.55
CA LEU A 3 1.84 9.71 4.89
C LEU A 3 2.78 8.56 4.56
N TYR A 4 2.93 7.65 5.49
CA TYR A 4 3.76 6.46 5.27
C TYR A 4 2.89 5.22 5.25
N ILE A 5 3.10 4.38 4.26
CA ILE A 5 2.49 3.07 4.20
C ILE A 5 3.58 2.05 4.53
N ASN A 6 3.36 1.32 5.61
CA ASN A 6 4.32 0.29 6.01
C ASN A 6 4.18 -0.90 5.09
N ALA A 7 5.23 -1.22 4.35
CA ALA A 7 5.24 -2.36 3.46
C ALA A 7 5.59 -3.60 4.25
N ASN A 8 4.60 -4.43 4.50
CA ASN A 8 4.76 -5.64 5.29
C ASN A 8 4.77 -6.87 4.41
N ARG A 9 5.54 -7.87 4.84
CA ARG A 9 5.58 -9.15 4.16
C ARG A 9 4.88 -10.18 5.04
N ALA A 10 3.96 -10.93 4.43
CA ALA A 10 3.20 -11.94 5.16
C ALA A 10 3.12 -13.26 4.43
N GLY A 11 3.62 -13.34 3.20
CA GLY A 11 3.61 -14.55 2.41
C GLY A 11 4.27 -14.33 1.06
N TYR A 12 4.37 -15.40 0.30
CA TYR A 12 5.00 -15.38 -1.02
C TYR A 12 3.99 -15.21 -2.15
N ALA A 13 2.71 -15.36 -1.86
CA ALA A 13 1.64 -15.20 -2.83
C ALA A 13 0.45 -14.52 -2.17
N PRO A 14 -0.40 -13.82 -2.94
CA PRO A 14 -1.55 -13.12 -2.37
C PRO A 14 -2.49 -14.00 -1.58
N ASP A 15 -2.67 -15.25 -1.98
CA ASP A 15 -3.56 -16.16 -1.27
C ASP A 15 -3.06 -16.56 0.11
N GLN A 16 -1.82 -16.25 0.43
CA GLN A 16 -1.25 -16.49 1.75
C GLN A 16 -1.46 -15.32 2.71
N ILE A 17 -2.01 -14.23 2.22
CA ILE A 17 -2.28 -13.05 3.03
C ILE A 17 -3.67 -13.17 3.64
N ARG A 18 -3.74 -13.12 4.97
CA ARG A 18 -4.99 -13.36 5.70
C ARG A 18 -6.00 -12.22 5.54
N SER A 19 -5.51 -11.02 5.55
CA SER A 19 -6.39 -9.87 5.38
C SER A 19 -5.62 -8.69 4.81
N THR A 20 -6.32 -7.91 4.02
CA THR A 20 -5.82 -6.66 3.49
C THR A 20 -7.03 -5.78 3.21
N MET A 21 -6.80 -4.48 3.05
CA MET A 21 -7.88 -3.55 2.72
C MET A 21 -8.35 -3.74 1.30
N THR A 22 -9.65 -3.55 1.09
CA THR A 22 -10.20 -3.41 -0.26
C THR A 22 -9.85 -2.02 -0.80
N VAL A 23 -10.04 -1.84 -2.11
CA VAL A 23 -9.87 -0.52 -2.73
C VAL A 23 -10.73 0.53 -2.04
N GLY A 24 -12.00 0.20 -1.78
CA GLY A 24 -12.92 1.13 -1.13
C GLY A 24 -12.49 1.51 0.28
N GLU A 25 -12.01 0.55 1.03
CA GLU A 25 -11.50 0.82 2.38
C GLU A 25 -10.26 1.70 2.36
N LEU A 26 -9.36 1.45 1.39
CA LEU A 26 -8.15 2.26 1.25
C LEU A 26 -8.50 3.70 0.86
N ILE A 27 -9.43 3.88 -0.05
CA ILE A 27 -9.91 5.22 -0.43
C ILE A 27 -10.46 5.95 0.78
N ALA A 28 -11.28 5.27 1.59
CA ALA A 28 -11.87 5.86 2.78
C ALA A 28 -10.79 6.25 3.80
N ALA A 29 -9.80 5.38 3.98
CA ALA A 29 -8.72 5.67 4.92
C ALA A 29 -7.88 6.86 4.45
N LEU A 30 -7.59 6.93 3.16
CA LEU A 30 -6.82 8.03 2.60
C LEU A 30 -7.60 9.36 2.65
N GLY A 31 -8.92 9.29 2.69
CA GLY A 31 -9.75 10.47 2.77
C GLY A 31 -9.56 11.30 4.04
N ALA A 32 -8.91 10.73 5.07
CA ALA A 32 -8.60 11.46 6.30
C ALA A 32 -7.43 12.42 6.13
N PHE A 33 -6.75 12.38 5.00
CA PHE A 33 -5.57 13.20 4.73
C PHE A 33 -5.84 14.15 3.57
N ASP A 34 -5.11 15.27 3.54
CA ASP A 34 -5.21 16.20 2.43
C ASP A 34 -4.77 15.50 1.14
N GLU A 35 -5.44 15.81 0.04
CA GLU A 35 -5.14 15.18 -1.25
C GLU A 35 -3.74 15.49 -1.78
N ASP A 36 -3.12 16.56 -1.28
CA ASP A 36 -1.76 16.93 -1.67
C ASP A 36 -0.69 16.31 -0.79
N THR A 37 -1.09 15.50 0.19
CA THR A 37 -0.14 14.84 1.08
C THR A 37 0.67 13.79 0.31
N PRO A 38 1.99 13.90 0.27
CA PRO A 38 2.80 12.87 -0.40
C PRO A 38 2.78 11.57 0.37
N VAL A 39 2.78 10.47 -0.37
CA VAL A 39 2.71 9.12 0.19
C VAL A 39 4.00 8.37 -0.11
N TYR A 40 4.57 7.77 0.92
CA TYR A 40 5.79 6.98 0.80
C TYR A 40 5.59 5.57 1.31
N LEU A 41 6.30 4.64 0.71
CA LEU A 41 6.37 3.27 1.24
C LEU A 41 7.51 3.21 2.23
N LYS A 42 7.25 2.64 3.38
CA LYS A 42 8.25 2.51 4.44
C LYS A 42 8.57 1.03 4.61
N HIS A 43 9.83 0.69 4.40
CA HIS A 43 10.30 -0.70 4.45
C HIS A 43 11.15 -0.95 5.68
N ASP A 44 11.00 -2.13 6.24
CA ASP A 44 11.83 -2.62 7.36
C ASP A 44 11.90 -1.63 8.52
N GLY A 45 10.75 -1.11 8.92
CA GLY A 45 10.66 -0.21 10.07
C GLY A 45 11.30 1.14 9.86
N GLY A 46 11.53 1.52 8.61
CA GLY A 46 12.14 2.80 8.29
C GLY A 46 13.60 2.70 7.85
N TYR A 47 14.06 1.49 7.59
CA TYR A 47 15.43 1.31 7.10
C TYR A 47 15.57 1.83 5.67
N THR A 48 14.56 1.58 4.83
CA THR A 48 14.52 2.11 3.47
C THR A 48 13.12 2.63 3.15
N TYR A 49 13.03 3.49 2.14
CA TYR A 49 11.76 4.07 1.71
C TYR A 49 11.62 3.95 0.20
N GLY A 50 10.37 3.97 -0.26
CA GLY A 50 10.06 4.01 -1.68
C GLY A 50 8.93 4.97 -1.94
N GLY A 51 8.76 5.33 -3.20
CA GLY A 51 7.64 6.14 -3.66
C GLY A 51 6.63 5.29 -4.39
N ILE A 52 5.50 5.91 -4.73
CA ILE A 52 4.44 5.25 -5.49
C ILE A 52 4.22 6.05 -6.77
N THR A 53 4.22 5.36 -7.90
CA THR A 53 3.88 5.95 -9.18
C THR A 53 2.69 5.22 -9.78
N TRP A 54 2.15 5.76 -10.86
CA TRP A 54 1.04 5.11 -11.54
C TRP A 54 1.41 3.71 -12.04
N ASP A 55 2.68 3.51 -12.41
CA ASP A 55 3.17 2.22 -12.89
C ASP A 55 3.25 1.16 -11.79
N ASP A 56 3.20 1.57 -10.55
CA ASP A 56 3.24 0.64 -9.43
C ASP A 56 1.88 0.00 -9.14
N LEU A 57 0.84 0.49 -9.78
CA LEU A 57 -0.51 -0.04 -9.62
C LEU A 57 -0.75 -1.09 -10.71
N GLU A 58 -0.91 -2.31 -10.30
CA GLU A 58 -1.04 -3.44 -11.20
C GLU A 58 -2.31 -4.21 -10.89
N GLU A 59 -3.07 -4.51 -11.93
CA GLU A 59 -4.27 -5.32 -11.78
C GLU A 59 -3.90 -6.79 -11.81
N GLY A 60 -4.27 -7.51 -10.76
CA GLY A 60 -4.01 -8.94 -10.66
C GLY A 60 -5.21 -9.77 -11.06
N SER A 61 -4.94 -10.95 -11.62
CA SER A 61 -5.99 -11.89 -11.97
C SER A 61 -6.42 -12.67 -10.74
N GLU A 62 -7.72 -12.97 -10.62
CA GLU A 62 -8.23 -13.77 -9.52
C GLU A 62 -7.79 -15.22 -9.59
N ILE A 63 -7.25 -15.63 -10.73
CA ILE A 63 -6.78 -17.01 -10.94
C ILE A 63 -5.34 -17.19 -10.47
N GLU A 64 -4.63 -16.14 -10.27
CA GLU A 64 -3.22 -16.19 -9.87
C GLU A 64 -3.01 -16.75 -8.48
#